data_c7cc5f59c800b50a85fe82f733be73aa
#
_entry.id   c7cc5f59c800b50a85fe82f733be73aa
#
_cell.length_a   1.000
_cell.length_b   1.000
_cell.length_c   1.000
_cell.angle_alpha   90.00
_cell.angle_beta   90.00
_cell.angle_gamma   90.00
#
_symmetry.space_group_name_H-M   'P 1'
#
loop_
_entity.id
_entity.type
_entity.pdbx_description
1 polymer ?
#
loop_
_entity_poly.entity_id
_entity_poly.type
_entity_poly.pdbx_seq_one_letter_code
_entity_poly.pdbx_strand_id
1 'polypeptide(L)'
;MPRPKPLVLIILDGWGYRAETKGNAIALARKPTYDRLLREYPKTLIHTSGPFVGLPEGQMGNSEVGHLNMGAGRIVHMDITRLDLMIVNGEFFSHPVLLEAMKHARTSGRKLHLFGLLSDGGVHSRQEHLYALLKMAKQQGVDRVFVHAFMDGRDTLPTNGAGYIEQLQKKMREYNSGKIATVNGRYYAMDRDRRWERIAKAYSAMVEGKAEGGTYADAVQGMKESYNKGVTDEFVVPFVCTGNRGEPLAKNGLAKIGDDDSCICFNFRADRVRQITRALCRNSGLNEKGGNDLPGAADLDATIPRNRAPKNLKYVCMTRYDKNFDLPVVIPPESMSNILANVMGGLNMRNLRVAETEKYAHVTYFFNGGVEQPFPGEERVLVQSPKVATYDLKPEMSAAGVAEAVVKATNDGTFDVIIVNFANADMVGHSGKIEPTIKAVETVDACLGEIEKA
;
A
#
# COMPACT_ATOMS: atom_id res chain seq x y z
N MET A 1 18.46 -9.28 40.96
CA MET A 1 18.20 -7.85 41.17
C MET A 1 16.78 -7.56 40.74
N PRO A 2 15.99 -6.78 41.47
CA PRO A 2 14.69 -6.35 41.00
C PRO A 2 14.88 -5.56 39.70
N ARG A 3 13.97 -5.75 38.71
CA ARG A 3 14.01 -4.99 37.47
C ARG A 3 13.74 -3.52 37.78
N PRO A 4 14.52 -2.56 37.21
CA PRO A 4 14.15 -1.16 37.30
C PRO A 4 12.81 -0.94 36.63
N LYS A 5 11.93 -0.16 37.24
CA LYS A 5 10.58 0.15 36.78
C LYS A 5 10.31 1.66 36.91
N PRO A 6 9.65 2.24 35.89
CA PRO A 6 9.32 1.68 34.58
C PRO A 6 10.52 1.70 33.62
N LEU A 7 10.44 0.91 32.53
CA LEU A 7 11.20 1.17 31.31
C LEU A 7 10.43 2.20 30.48
N VAL A 8 11.05 3.32 30.16
CA VAL A 8 10.41 4.36 29.32
C VAL A 8 11.03 4.36 27.94
N LEU A 9 10.23 4.06 26.91
CA LEU A 9 10.58 4.22 25.49
C LEU A 9 10.07 5.58 25.01
N ILE A 10 11.00 6.52 24.81
CA ILE A 10 10.67 7.87 24.32
C ILE A 10 10.95 7.93 22.82
N ILE A 11 9.92 8.19 22.03
CA ILE A 11 10.01 8.33 20.58
C ILE A 11 9.95 9.83 20.26
N LEU A 12 11.04 10.35 19.69
CA LEU A 12 11.15 11.71 19.20
C LEU A 12 10.83 11.70 17.71
N ASP A 13 9.56 11.91 17.37
CA ASP A 13 9.11 11.83 15.97
C ASP A 13 9.70 12.97 15.12
N GLY A 14 10.14 12.67 13.90
CA GLY A 14 10.80 13.63 13.03
C GLY A 14 12.24 14.00 13.44
N TRP A 15 12.81 13.34 14.47
CA TRP A 15 14.16 13.65 14.98
C TRP A 15 15.20 12.82 14.25
N GLY A 16 15.68 13.34 13.11
CA GLY A 16 16.72 12.67 12.31
C GLY A 16 18.14 13.14 12.63
N TYR A 17 19.12 12.43 12.09
CA TYR A 17 20.53 12.78 12.18
C TYR A 17 21.09 13.23 10.83
N ARG A 18 21.71 14.40 10.83
CA ARG A 18 22.51 14.93 9.73
C ARG A 18 23.62 15.82 10.31
N ALA A 19 24.85 15.65 9.84
CA ALA A 19 26.01 16.40 10.36
C ALA A 19 25.98 17.90 9.95
N GLU A 20 25.39 18.23 8.78
CA GLU A 20 25.32 19.59 8.31
C GLU A 20 24.32 20.43 9.13
N THR A 21 24.69 21.67 9.43
CA THR A 21 23.84 22.60 10.20
C THR A 21 22.88 23.40 9.33
N LYS A 22 23.25 23.66 8.05
CA LYS A 22 22.42 24.44 7.14
C LYS A 22 21.06 23.76 6.91
N GLY A 23 19.98 24.45 7.28
CA GLY A 23 18.62 23.92 7.16
C GLY A 23 18.32 22.73 8.08
N ASN A 24 19.08 22.58 9.18
CA ASN A 24 18.93 21.48 10.14
C ASN A 24 18.56 22.06 11.52
N ALA A 25 17.25 22.13 11.78
CA ALA A 25 16.73 22.70 13.01
C ALA A 25 17.24 21.95 14.26
N ILE A 26 17.41 20.62 14.18
CA ILE A 26 17.92 19.80 15.31
C ILE A 26 19.38 20.18 15.64
N ALA A 27 20.21 20.39 14.61
CA ALA A 27 21.60 20.78 14.83
C ALA A 27 21.73 22.22 15.34
N LEU A 28 20.78 23.11 14.99
CA LEU A 28 20.77 24.52 15.37
C LEU A 28 20.14 24.79 16.75
N ALA A 29 19.28 23.89 17.23
CA ALA A 29 18.56 24.04 18.49
C ALA A 29 19.48 23.87 19.71
N ARG A 30 19.16 24.60 20.80
CA ARG A 30 19.76 24.39 22.13
C ARG A 30 19.08 23.21 22.80
N LYS A 31 19.80 22.09 22.91
CA LYS A 31 19.27 20.83 23.41
C LYS A 31 20.24 20.20 24.43
N PRO A 32 20.47 20.85 25.57
CA PRO A 32 21.49 20.44 26.54
C PRO A 32 21.23 19.07 27.15
N THR A 33 19.98 18.67 27.34
CA THR A 33 19.60 17.34 27.85
C THR A 33 19.98 16.25 26.85
N TYR A 34 19.52 16.39 25.62
CA TYR A 34 19.82 15.43 24.55
C TYR A 34 21.30 15.31 24.27
N ASP A 35 22.02 16.44 24.19
CA ASP A 35 23.46 16.45 23.95
C ASP A 35 24.25 15.77 25.09
N ARG A 36 23.79 15.94 26.35
CA ARG A 36 24.37 15.25 27.51
C ARG A 36 24.09 13.75 27.46
N LEU A 37 22.85 13.34 27.20
CA LEU A 37 22.47 11.93 27.04
C LEU A 37 23.32 11.23 25.97
N LEU A 38 23.51 11.87 24.82
CA LEU A 38 24.37 11.34 23.76
C LEU A 38 25.84 11.21 24.16
N ARG A 39 26.34 12.04 25.09
CA ARG A 39 27.71 11.99 25.56
C ARG A 39 27.92 10.93 26.63
N GLU A 40 26.93 10.76 27.51
CA GLU A 40 27.09 9.97 28.76
C GLU A 40 26.57 8.53 28.60
N TYR A 41 25.68 8.26 27.66
CA TYR A 41 25.05 6.95 27.46
C TYR A 41 25.40 6.31 26.13
N PRO A 42 25.27 4.98 25.99
CA PRO A 42 25.45 4.29 24.71
C PRO A 42 24.50 4.81 23.64
N LYS A 43 25.00 4.96 22.42
CA LYS A 43 24.23 5.44 21.26
C LYS A 43 24.55 4.65 20.00
N THR A 44 23.58 4.56 19.10
CA THR A 44 23.74 4.02 17.76
C THR A 44 22.85 4.77 16.79
N LEU A 45 23.10 4.59 15.48
CA LEU A 45 22.23 5.09 14.43
C LEU A 45 21.47 3.92 13.84
N ILE A 46 20.23 4.16 13.44
CA ILE A 46 19.37 3.21 12.74
C ILE A 46 18.94 3.82 11.41
N HIS A 47 18.69 2.96 10.43
CA HIS A 47 18.06 3.37 9.17
C HIS A 47 16.57 3.57 9.38
N THR A 48 16.01 4.61 8.75
CA THR A 48 14.59 4.97 8.87
C THR A 48 13.88 5.00 7.52
N SER A 49 14.50 4.49 6.45
CA SER A 49 13.96 4.50 5.08
C SER A 49 14.32 3.24 4.31
N GLY A 50 13.66 3.03 3.19
CA GLY A 50 13.95 1.94 2.26
C GLY A 50 13.81 0.54 2.86
N PRO A 51 14.59 -0.45 2.38
CA PRO A 51 14.46 -1.85 2.78
C PRO A 51 14.65 -2.11 4.28
N PHE A 52 15.40 -1.25 4.96
CA PHE A 52 15.65 -1.36 6.41
C PHE A 52 14.39 -1.17 7.27
N VAL A 53 13.33 -0.59 6.70
CA VAL A 53 12.03 -0.42 7.35
C VAL A 53 10.88 -1.09 6.57
N GLY A 54 11.20 -1.98 5.64
CA GLY A 54 10.22 -2.74 4.87
C GLY A 54 9.62 -2.01 3.66
N LEU A 55 10.23 -0.88 3.26
CA LEU A 55 9.85 -0.09 2.08
C LEU A 55 10.75 -0.41 0.89
N PRO A 56 10.34 -0.10 -0.35
CA PRO A 56 11.22 -0.15 -1.51
C PRO A 56 12.47 0.71 -1.35
N GLU A 57 13.54 0.34 -2.05
CA GLU A 57 14.77 1.13 -2.09
C GLU A 57 14.51 2.56 -2.61
N GLY A 58 15.13 3.56 -1.97
CA GLY A 58 14.95 4.98 -2.29
C GLY A 58 13.67 5.61 -1.74
N GLN A 59 12.75 4.82 -1.17
CA GLN A 59 11.55 5.37 -0.56
C GLN A 59 11.84 5.86 0.85
N MET A 60 11.45 7.12 1.13
CA MET A 60 11.56 7.73 2.45
C MET A 60 10.61 7.03 3.43
N GLY A 61 11.06 6.81 4.67
CA GLY A 61 10.23 6.30 5.74
C GLY A 61 9.18 7.31 6.21
N ASN A 62 8.29 6.82 7.07
CA ASN A 62 7.26 7.61 7.72
C ASN A 62 6.98 7.08 9.13
N SER A 63 6.23 7.85 9.93
CA SER A 63 5.94 7.50 11.32
C SER A 63 5.13 6.19 11.45
N GLU A 64 4.21 5.91 10.51
CA GLU A 64 3.39 4.69 10.53
C GLU A 64 4.26 3.43 10.46
N VAL A 65 5.15 3.39 9.45
CA VAL A 65 6.08 2.27 9.23
C VAL A 65 7.08 2.14 10.38
N GLY A 66 7.61 3.26 10.88
CA GLY A 66 8.55 3.28 12.01
C GLY A 66 7.94 2.67 13.27
N HIS A 67 6.74 3.12 13.65
CA HIS A 67 6.04 2.61 14.84
C HIS A 67 5.60 1.15 14.68
N LEU A 68 5.18 0.76 13.46
CA LEU A 68 4.85 -0.63 13.16
C LEU A 68 6.05 -1.55 13.37
N ASN A 69 7.23 -1.18 12.87
CA ASN A 69 8.46 -1.96 13.03
C ASN A 69 8.91 -2.04 14.49
N MET A 70 8.86 -0.93 15.24
CA MET A 70 9.18 -0.91 16.67
C MET A 70 8.25 -1.84 17.46
N GLY A 71 6.94 -1.74 17.22
CA GLY A 71 5.95 -2.58 17.90
C GLY A 71 6.04 -4.06 17.51
N ALA A 72 6.34 -4.34 16.23
CA ALA A 72 6.54 -5.70 15.73
C ALA A 72 7.85 -6.36 16.20
N GLY A 73 8.86 -5.55 16.57
CA GLY A 73 10.19 -6.04 16.92
C GLY A 73 10.94 -6.67 15.74
N ARG A 74 10.50 -6.37 14.51
CA ARG A 74 11.07 -6.86 13.25
C ARG A 74 10.73 -5.92 12.11
N ILE A 75 11.45 -6.05 10.99
CA ILE A 75 11.09 -5.35 9.77
C ILE A 75 9.79 -5.96 9.21
N VAL A 76 8.76 -5.12 9.07
CA VAL A 76 7.47 -5.48 8.46
C VAL A 76 7.48 -4.98 7.02
N HIS A 77 7.59 -5.92 6.09
CA HIS A 77 7.61 -5.57 4.68
C HIS A 77 6.23 -5.19 4.17
N MET A 78 6.15 -4.06 3.47
CA MET A 78 4.95 -3.68 2.72
C MET A 78 4.68 -4.67 1.58
N ASP A 79 3.44 -4.78 1.13
CA ASP A 79 3.06 -5.76 0.10
C ASP A 79 3.88 -5.62 -1.19
N ILE A 80 4.20 -4.38 -1.60
CA ILE A 80 5.10 -4.14 -2.75
C ILE A 80 6.48 -4.75 -2.52
N THR A 81 7.07 -4.53 -1.33
CA THR A 81 8.41 -5.07 -0.99
C THR A 81 8.38 -6.59 -0.89
N ARG A 82 7.32 -7.16 -0.34
CA ARG A 82 7.13 -8.63 -0.28
C ARG A 82 7.12 -9.24 -1.67
N LEU A 83 6.38 -8.64 -2.62
CA LEU A 83 6.34 -9.07 -4.01
C LEU A 83 7.71 -8.94 -4.69
N ASP A 84 8.38 -7.80 -4.52
CA ASP A 84 9.72 -7.57 -5.08
C ASP A 84 10.71 -8.64 -4.57
N LEU A 85 10.72 -8.91 -3.27
CA LEU A 85 11.57 -9.94 -2.67
C LEU A 85 11.24 -11.35 -3.19
N MET A 86 9.96 -11.71 -3.29
CA MET A 86 9.56 -13.01 -3.87
C MET A 86 10.04 -13.17 -5.32
N ILE A 87 10.03 -12.09 -6.11
CA ILE A 87 10.53 -12.11 -7.50
C ILE A 87 12.05 -12.28 -7.51
N VAL A 88 12.77 -11.52 -6.68
CA VAL A 88 14.24 -11.56 -6.59
C VAL A 88 14.72 -12.94 -6.10
N ASN A 89 14.08 -13.50 -5.08
CA ASN A 89 14.42 -14.80 -4.49
C ASN A 89 13.94 -15.99 -5.32
N GLY A 90 13.11 -15.75 -6.34
CA GLY A 90 12.55 -16.80 -7.19
C GLY A 90 11.29 -17.48 -6.66
N GLU A 91 10.87 -17.20 -5.44
CA GLU A 91 9.67 -17.75 -4.81
C GLU A 91 8.38 -17.43 -5.57
N PHE A 92 8.33 -16.27 -6.22
CA PHE A 92 7.21 -15.87 -7.07
C PHE A 92 6.92 -16.88 -8.18
N PHE A 93 7.98 -17.45 -8.79
CA PHE A 93 7.88 -18.38 -9.91
C PHE A 93 7.53 -19.82 -9.50
N SER A 94 7.56 -20.10 -8.20
CA SER A 94 7.15 -21.38 -7.62
C SER A 94 5.91 -21.27 -6.73
N HIS A 95 5.27 -20.09 -6.67
CA HIS A 95 4.14 -19.83 -5.78
C HIS A 95 2.92 -20.67 -6.17
N PRO A 96 2.35 -21.51 -5.25
CA PRO A 96 1.34 -22.50 -5.58
C PRO A 96 0.07 -21.93 -6.20
N VAL A 97 -0.41 -20.79 -5.72
CA VAL A 97 -1.61 -20.11 -6.25
C VAL A 97 -1.40 -19.64 -7.70
N LEU A 98 -0.22 -19.08 -8.00
CA LEU A 98 0.12 -18.65 -9.37
C LEU A 98 0.32 -19.86 -10.29
N LEU A 99 1.02 -20.91 -9.82
CA LEU A 99 1.20 -22.14 -10.58
C LEU A 99 -0.12 -22.82 -10.93
N GLU A 100 -1.07 -22.83 -10.00
CA GLU A 100 -2.40 -23.40 -10.23
C GLU A 100 -3.16 -22.60 -11.31
N ALA A 101 -3.13 -21.27 -11.25
CA ALA A 101 -3.74 -20.42 -12.27
C ALA A 101 -3.10 -20.62 -13.66
N MET A 102 -1.76 -20.73 -13.73
CA MET A 102 -1.04 -21.02 -14.96
C MET A 102 -1.38 -22.39 -15.51
N LYS A 103 -1.41 -23.42 -14.65
CA LYS A 103 -1.81 -24.79 -15.01
C LYS A 103 -3.23 -24.83 -15.57
N HIS A 104 -4.16 -24.12 -14.95
CA HIS A 104 -5.55 -24.03 -15.40
C HIS A 104 -5.62 -23.37 -16.80
N ALA A 105 -4.92 -22.25 -17.00
CA ALA A 105 -4.90 -21.53 -18.27
C ALA A 105 -4.25 -22.32 -19.43
N ARG A 106 -3.35 -23.24 -19.12
CA ARG A 106 -2.70 -24.11 -20.12
C ARG A 106 -3.64 -25.16 -20.73
N THR A 107 -4.76 -25.45 -20.06
CA THR A 107 -5.76 -26.38 -20.57
C THR A 107 -6.34 -25.88 -21.89
N SER A 108 -6.58 -26.80 -22.84
CA SER A 108 -7.11 -26.46 -24.17
C SER A 108 -8.36 -25.59 -24.12
N GLY A 109 -8.39 -24.56 -24.93
CA GLY A 109 -9.49 -23.62 -25.02
C GLY A 109 -9.43 -22.44 -24.02
N ARG A 110 -8.68 -22.56 -22.90
CA ARG A 110 -8.60 -21.52 -21.85
C ARG A 110 -7.52 -20.48 -22.12
N LYS A 111 -7.60 -19.39 -21.41
CA LYS A 111 -6.70 -18.23 -21.54
C LYS A 111 -6.25 -17.75 -20.17
N LEU A 112 -5.11 -17.06 -20.14
CA LEU A 112 -4.65 -16.29 -19.00
C LEU A 112 -4.85 -14.81 -19.29
N HIS A 113 -5.58 -14.15 -18.42
CA HIS A 113 -5.77 -12.71 -18.44
C HIS A 113 -5.05 -12.05 -17.27
N LEU A 114 -4.15 -11.11 -17.56
CA LEU A 114 -3.40 -10.32 -16.59
C LEU A 114 -3.92 -8.89 -16.66
N PHE A 115 -4.31 -8.30 -15.54
CA PHE A 115 -4.78 -6.92 -15.54
C PHE A 115 -4.45 -6.18 -14.25
N GLY A 116 -4.33 -4.87 -14.36
CA GLY A 116 -3.98 -3.96 -13.29
C GLY A 116 -3.37 -2.67 -13.81
N LEU A 117 -2.96 -1.81 -12.89
CA LEU A 117 -2.40 -0.50 -13.20
C LEU A 117 -0.98 -0.65 -13.75
N LEU A 118 -0.76 -0.20 -14.97
CA LEU A 118 0.52 -0.29 -15.67
C LEU A 118 1.31 1.01 -15.50
N SER A 119 2.17 1.06 -14.49
CA SER A 119 3.09 2.15 -14.22
C SER A 119 4.22 1.71 -13.29
N ASP A 120 5.19 2.59 -13.08
CA ASP A 120 6.27 2.48 -12.10
C ASP A 120 5.97 3.21 -10.78
N GLY A 121 4.78 3.81 -10.64
CA GLY A 121 4.40 4.65 -9.51
C GLY A 121 4.37 3.95 -8.15
N GLY A 122 4.22 2.61 -8.11
CA GLY A 122 4.36 1.81 -6.89
C GLY A 122 3.30 2.02 -5.81
N VAL A 123 2.17 2.70 -6.13
CA VAL A 123 1.09 2.97 -5.16
C VAL A 123 0.03 1.86 -5.14
N HIS A 124 -0.38 1.37 -6.30
CA HIS A 124 -1.40 0.33 -6.44
C HIS A 124 -0.84 -0.96 -7.01
N SER A 125 0.18 -0.85 -7.84
CA SER A 125 0.83 -1.92 -8.57
C SER A 125 2.24 -1.50 -8.96
N ARG A 126 2.97 -2.43 -9.58
CA ARG A 126 4.26 -2.16 -10.19
C ARG A 126 4.36 -2.95 -11.49
N GLN A 127 4.79 -2.30 -12.58
CA GLN A 127 4.87 -2.95 -13.89
C GLN A 127 5.82 -4.16 -13.92
N GLU A 128 6.84 -4.17 -13.05
CA GLU A 128 7.78 -5.29 -12.90
C GLU A 128 7.07 -6.58 -12.43
N HIS A 129 6.00 -6.47 -11.63
CA HIS A 129 5.20 -7.63 -11.22
C HIS A 129 4.46 -8.25 -12.43
N LEU A 130 3.93 -7.41 -13.34
CA LEU A 130 3.37 -7.89 -14.60
C LEU A 130 4.44 -8.58 -15.47
N TYR A 131 5.66 -8.02 -15.53
CA TYR A 131 6.75 -8.65 -16.29
C TYR A 131 7.12 -10.01 -15.71
N ALA A 132 7.14 -10.16 -14.40
CA ALA A 132 7.34 -11.45 -13.73
C ALA A 132 6.25 -12.46 -14.09
N LEU A 133 4.96 -12.04 -14.11
CA LEU A 133 3.85 -12.89 -14.53
C LEU A 133 3.98 -13.34 -15.98
N LEU A 134 4.38 -12.46 -16.91
CA LEU A 134 4.62 -12.81 -18.32
C LEU A 134 5.76 -13.82 -18.47
N LYS A 135 6.85 -13.62 -17.74
CA LYS A 135 7.99 -14.56 -17.69
C LYS A 135 7.54 -15.92 -17.15
N MET A 136 6.80 -15.93 -16.06
CA MET A 136 6.24 -17.15 -15.44
C MET A 136 5.30 -17.88 -16.41
N ALA A 137 4.40 -17.17 -17.09
CA ALA A 137 3.50 -17.77 -18.07
C ALA A 137 4.25 -18.50 -19.17
N LYS A 138 5.35 -17.91 -19.68
CA LYS A 138 6.23 -18.58 -20.65
C LYS A 138 6.88 -19.82 -20.07
N GLN A 139 7.43 -19.75 -18.87
CA GLN A 139 8.06 -20.88 -18.18
C GLN A 139 7.09 -22.04 -17.97
N GLN A 140 5.82 -21.72 -17.73
CA GLN A 140 4.75 -22.70 -17.50
C GLN A 140 4.08 -23.19 -18.80
N GLY A 141 4.52 -22.71 -19.98
CA GLY A 141 3.97 -23.12 -21.28
C GLY A 141 2.54 -22.64 -21.52
N VAL A 142 2.20 -21.43 -21.04
CA VAL A 142 0.89 -20.81 -21.32
C VAL A 142 1.02 -19.96 -22.58
N ASP A 143 0.40 -20.40 -23.68
CA ASP A 143 0.52 -19.73 -24.98
C ASP A 143 -0.48 -18.58 -25.17
N ARG A 144 -1.62 -18.65 -24.51
CA ARG A 144 -2.74 -17.70 -24.68
C ARG A 144 -2.82 -16.72 -23.52
N VAL A 145 -1.89 -15.76 -23.49
CA VAL A 145 -1.77 -14.75 -22.44
C VAL A 145 -2.22 -13.39 -22.98
N PHE A 146 -3.13 -12.74 -22.29
CA PHE A 146 -3.69 -11.42 -22.66
C PHE A 146 -3.55 -10.43 -21.50
N VAL A 147 -3.13 -9.22 -21.80
CA VAL A 147 -3.00 -8.14 -20.83
C VAL A 147 -4.07 -7.09 -21.06
N HIS A 148 -4.77 -6.72 -20.00
CA HIS A 148 -5.67 -5.57 -19.95
C HIS A 148 -5.01 -4.48 -19.12
N ALA A 149 -4.36 -3.54 -19.78
CA ALA A 149 -3.59 -2.48 -19.12
C ALA A 149 -4.49 -1.37 -18.61
N PHE A 150 -4.37 -1.03 -17.32
CA PHE A 150 -4.98 0.17 -16.76
C PHE A 150 -3.95 1.29 -16.72
N MET A 151 -4.29 2.46 -17.25
CA MET A 151 -3.38 3.60 -17.36
C MET A 151 -3.48 4.49 -16.12
N ASP A 152 -2.33 4.99 -15.66
CA ASP A 152 -2.20 5.72 -14.40
C ASP A 152 -2.48 7.22 -14.53
N GLY A 153 -1.48 8.03 -14.79
CA GLY A 153 -1.60 9.49 -14.95
C GLY A 153 -2.00 10.26 -13.68
N ARG A 154 -2.01 9.60 -12.51
CA ARG A 154 -2.31 10.19 -11.22
C ARG A 154 -1.16 10.00 -10.21
N ASP A 155 -0.62 8.79 -10.13
CA ASP A 155 0.54 8.48 -9.30
C ASP A 155 1.82 8.64 -10.11
N THR A 156 1.70 8.87 -11.41
CA THR A 156 2.76 9.17 -12.38
C THR A 156 2.36 10.37 -13.25
N LEU A 157 3.27 10.86 -14.10
CA LEU A 157 2.99 11.97 -15.02
C LEU A 157 1.84 11.62 -15.97
N PRO A 158 0.97 12.60 -16.29
CA PRO A 158 -0.30 12.36 -16.98
C PRO A 158 -0.22 11.76 -18.40
N THR A 159 0.96 11.76 -19.02
CA THR A 159 1.16 11.32 -20.42
C THR A 159 2.30 10.31 -20.58
N ASN A 160 2.71 9.63 -19.49
CA ASN A 160 3.76 8.60 -19.53
C ASN A 160 3.25 7.23 -20.00
N GLY A 161 1.95 7.03 -20.09
CA GLY A 161 1.33 5.73 -20.37
C GLY A 161 1.74 5.10 -21.67
N ALA A 162 1.94 5.89 -22.75
CA ALA A 162 2.46 5.36 -24.01
C ALA A 162 3.85 4.73 -23.83
N GLY A 163 4.73 5.35 -23.01
CA GLY A 163 6.05 4.80 -22.68
C GLY A 163 5.97 3.50 -21.88
N TYR A 164 5.05 3.38 -20.94
CA TYR A 164 4.82 2.12 -20.21
C TYR A 164 4.32 1.00 -21.14
N ILE A 165 3.42 1.32 -22.07
CA ILE A 165 2.96 0.38 -23.09
C ILE A 165 4.14 -0.08 -23.99
N GLU A 166 5.01 0.83 -24.44
CA GLU A 166 6.20 0.49 -25.23
C GLU A 166 7.15 -0.44 -24.46
N GLN A 167 7.39 -0.17 -23.18
CA GLN A 167 8.19 -1.04 -22.31
C GLN A 167 7.54 -2.42 -22.14
N LEU A 168 6.23 -2.48 -21.91
CA LEU A 168 5.49 -3.73 -21.82
C LEU A 168 5.61 -4.55 -23.12
N GLN A 169 5.42 -3.93 -24.28
CA GLN A 169 5.57 -4.59 -25.57
C GLN A 169 7.00 -5.12 -25.80
N LYS A 170 8.02 -4.38 -25.34
CA LYS A 170 9.41 -4.84 -25.37
C LYS A 170 9.58 -6.11 -24.54
N LYS A 171 9.04 -6.13 -23.31
CA LYS A 171 9.11 -7.31 -22.41
C LYS A 171 8.30 -8.50 -22.97
N MET A 172 7.16 -8.28 -23.58
CA MET A 172 6.39 -9.32 -24.26
C MET A 172 7.18 -9.97 -25.40
N ARG A 173 7.93 -9.17 -26.19
CA ARG A 173 8.82 -9.70 -27.24
C ARG A 173 10.00 -10.45 -26.63
N GLU A 174 10.63 -9.92 -25.59
CA GLU A 174 11.77 -10.53 -24.90
C GLU A 174 11.41 -11.92 -24.35
N TYR A 175 10.26 -12.05 -23.72
CA TYR A 175 9.80 -13.31 -23.15
C TYR A 175 9.04 -14.20 -24.12
N ASN A 176 8.73 -13.69 -25.30
CA ASN A 176 7.83 -14.33 -26.26
C ASN A 176 6.52 -14.76 -25.56
N SER A 177 5.90 -13.84 -24.82
CA SER A 177 4.73 -14.09 -23.98
C SER A 177 3.81 -12.88 -23.93
N GLY A 178 2.52 -13.13 -24.13
CA GLY A 178 1.45 -12.14 -23.94
C GLY A 178 1.17 -11.25 -25.14
N LYS A 179 -0.04 -10.71 -25.16
CA LYS A 179 -0.52 -9.67 -26.09
C LYS A 179 -1.40 -8.69 -25.32
N ILE A 180 -1.34 -7.40 -25.66
CA ILE A 180 -2.25 -6.41 -25.07
C ILE A 180 -3.62 -6.55 -25.70
N ALA A 181 -4.64 -6.81 -24.89
CA ALA A 181 -6.02 -6.99 -25.32
C ALA A 181 -6.83 -5.70 -25.22
N THR A 182 -6.70 -4.97 -24.11
CA THR A 182 -7.40 -3.70 -23.89
C THR A 182 -6.52 -2.71 -23.15
N VAL A 183 -6.82 -1.43 -23.33
CA VAL A 183 -6.24 -0.33 -22.55
C VAL A 183 -7.39 0.49 -21.97
N ASN A 184 -7.30 0.81 -20.68
CA ASN A 184 -8.36 1.47 -19.94
C ASN A 184 -7.76 2.52 -19.02
N GLY A 185 -8.21 3.76 -19.00
CA GLY A 185 -7.84 4.71 -17.97
C GLY A 185 -8.32 4.24 -16.59
N ARG A 186 -7.53 4.49 -15.54
CA ARG A 186 -7.87 4.10 -14.16
C ARG A 186 -9.18 4.74 -13.69
N TYR A 187 -9.58 5.87 -14.24
CA TYR A 187 -10.89 6.51 -14.00
C TYR A 187 -12.06 5.57 -14.23
N TYR A 188 -11.94 4.67 -15.21
CA TYR A 188 -12.94 3.67 -15.55
C TYR A 188 -12.72 2.34 -14.83
N ALA A 189 -11.52 1.77 -14.95
CA ALA A 189 -11.23 0.42 -14.46
C ALA A 189 -11.03 0.33 -12.95
N MET A 190 -10.71 1.45 -12.27
CA MET A 190 -10.32 1.50 -10.87
C MET A 190 -11.18 2.49 -10.05
N ASP A 191 -12.47 2.58 -10.36
CA ASP A 191 -13.41 3.33 -9.54
C ASP A 191 -13.56 2.67 -8.16
N ARG A 192 -13.74 3.50 -7.10
CA ARG A 192 -13.99 3.05 -5.73
C ARG A 192 -15.25 3.66 -5.11
N ASP A 193 -15.94 4.52 -5.87
CA ASP A 193 -17.06 5.32 -5.39
C ASP A 193 -18.41 4.76 -5.85
N ARG A 194 -18.44 3.48 -6.31
CA ARG A 194 -19.62 2.75 -6.81
C ARG A 194 -20.25 3.37 -8.05
N ARG A 195 -19.44 4.03 -8.87
CA ARG A 195 -19.85 4.52 -10.17
C ARG A 195 -19.77 3.40 -11.20
N TRP A 196 -20.75 2.51 -11.13
CA TRP A 196 -20.77 1.28 -11.92
C TRP A 196 -20.77 1.53 -13.42
N GLU A 197 -21.30 2.67 -13.86
CA GLU A 197 -21.25 3.12 -15.25
C GLU A 197 -19.81 3.29 -15.77
N ARG A 198 -18.85 3.62 -14.91
CA ARG A 198 -17.42 3.68 -15.25
C ARG A 198 -16.84 2.29 -15.39
N ILE A 199 -17.07 1.45 -14.38
CA ILE A 199 -16.63 0.05 -14.38
C ILE A 199 -17.19 -0.70 -15.58
N ALA A 200 -18.46 -0.45 -15.96
CA ALA A 200 -19.10 -1.10 -17.10
C ALA A 200 -18.39 -0.85 -18.42
N LYS A 201 -17.78 0.33 -18.63
CA LYS A 201 -17.01 0.63 -19.83
C LYS A 201 -15.73 -0.20 -19.94
N ALA A 202 -14.95 -0.29 -18.84
CA ALA A 202 -13.78 -1.14 -18.80
C ALA A 202 -14.17 -2.63 -18.89
N TYR A 203 -15.20 -3.04 -18.17
CA TYR A 203 -15.75 -4.39 -18.22
C TYR A 203 -16.17 -4.81 -19.65
N SER A 204 -16.92 -3.96 -20.35
CA SER A 204 -17.35 -4.22 -21.74
C SER A 204 -16.16 -4.42 -22.68
N ALA A 205 -15.09 -3.61 -22.52
CA ALA A 205 -13.86 -3.81 -23.28
C ALA A 205 -13.21 -5.17 -22.99
N MET A 206 -13.11 -5.55 -21.70
CA MET A 206 -12.43 -6.76 -21.25
C MET A 206 -13.22 -8.05 -21.55
N VAL A 207 -14.55 -8.04 -21.35
CA VAL A 207 -15.42 -9.23 -21.40
C VAL A 207 -16.17 -9.32 -22.75
N GLU A 208 -16.65 -8.21 -23.26
CA GLU A 208 -17.45 -8.22 -24.50
C GLU A 208 -16.61 -7.89 -25.75
N GLY A 209 -15.43 -7.33 -25.58
CA GLY A 209 -14.59 -6.84 -26.66
C GLY A 209 -15.18 -5.61 -27.35
N LYS A 210 -16.02 -4.86 -26.65
CA LYS A 210 -16.66 -3.63 -27.12
C LYS A 210 -16.15 -2.45 -26.31
N ALA A 211 -15.71 -1.42 -26.97
CA ALA A 211 -15.14 -0.26 -26.31
C ALA A 211 -15.51 1.04 -27.02
N GLU A 212 -15.89 2.06 -26.22
CA GLU A 212 -16.23 3.39 -26.73
C GLU A 212 -15.02 4.12 -27.34
N GLY A 213 -13.80 3.84 -26.81
CA GLY A 213 -12.55 4.39 -27.33
C GLY A 213 -12.12 3.80 -28.68
N GLY A 214 -12.87 2.82 -29.19
CA GLY A 214 -12.63 2.20 -30.49
C GLY A 214 -11.69 1.01 -30.45
N THR A 215 -11.10 0.71 -31.61
CA THR A 215 -10.26 -0.46 -31.83
C THR A 215 -8.97 -0.02 -32.52
N TYR A 216 -7.82 -0.46 -32.01
CA TYR A 216 -6.50 -0.12 -32.56
C TYR A 216 -5.68 -1.40 -32.81
N ALA A 217 -4.90 -1.38 -33.88
CA ALA A 217 -3.96 -2.46 -34.15
C ALA A 217 -2.81 -2.47 -33.14
N ASP A 218 -2.40 -1.28 -32.69
CA ASP A 218 -1.33 -1.09 -31.72
C ASP A 218 -1.81 -0.23 -30.52
N ALA A 219 -1.49 -0.67 -29.32
CA ALA A 219 -1.85 0.02 -28.08
C ALA A 219 -1.18 1.39 -27.95
N VAL A 220 0.06 1.56 -28.43
CA VAL A 220 0.78 2.85 -28.44
C VAL A 220 0.06 3.85 -29.35
N GLN A 221 -0.42 3.41 -30.50
CA GLN A 221 -1.20 4.25 -31.40
C GLN A 221 -2.47 4.76 -30.69
N GLY A 222 -3.22 3.87 -30.04
CA GLY A 222 -4.42 4.24 -29.29
C GLY A 222 -4.15 5.27 -28.20
N MET A 223 -3.03 5.15 -27.49
CA MET A 223 -2.60 6.13 -26.49
C MET A 223 -2.27 7.50 -27.11
N LYS A 224 -1.49 7.52 -28.19
CA LYS A 224 -1.14 8.75 -28.91
C LYS A 224 -2.37 9.47 -29.45
N GLU A 225 -3.34 8.73 -29.98
CA GLU A 225 -4.62 9.34 -30.42
C GLU A 225 -5.45 9.89 -29.26
N SER A 226 -5.41 9.26 -28.06
CA SER A 226 -6.03 9.82 -26.87
C SER A 226 -5.38 11.16 -26.50
N TYR A 227 -4.05 11.24 -26.50
CA TYR A 227 -3.32 12.48 -26.22
C TYR A 227 -3.62 13.59 -27.23
N ASN A 228 -3.72 13.25 -28.51
CA ASN A 228 -4.09 14.21 -29.57
C ASN A 228 -5.50 14.81 -29.37
N LYS A 229 -6.36 14.08 -28.66
CA LYS A 229 -7.71 14.55 -28.25
C LYS A 229 -7.70 15.26 -26.88
N GLY A 230 -6.53 15.50 -26.29
CA GLY A 230 -6.41 16.12 -24.96
C GLY A 230 -6.76 15.19 -23.79
N VAL A 231 -6.90 13.89 -24.04
CA VAL A 231 -7.22 12.89 -23.02
C VAL A 231 -5.95 12.26 -22.49
N THR A 232 -5.65 12.47 -21.20
CA THR A 232 -4.48 11.95 -20.51
C THR A 232 -4.71 10.54 -19.98
N ASP A 233 -3.67 9.89 -19.48
CA ASP A 233 -3.64 8.48 -19.05
C ASP A 233 -4.80 8.10 -18.13
N GLU A 234 -5.06 8.90 -17.09
CA GLU A 234 -6.12 8.63 -16.12
C GLU A 234 -7.49 8.46 -16.77
N PHE A 235 -7.76 9.25 -17.83
CA PHE A 235 -9.06 9.36 -18.46
C PHE A 235 -9.16 8.66 -19.82
N VAL A 236 -8.17 7.87 -20.21
CA VAL A 236 -8.19 7.10 -21.46
C VAL A 236 -9.47 6.29 -21.53
N VAL A 237 -10.32 6.64 -22.51
CA VAL A 237 -11.56 5.91 -22.77
C VAL A 237 -11.19 4.47 -23.17
N PRO A 238 -11.80 3.45 -22.54
CA PRO A 238 -11.48 2.05 -22.83
C PRO A 238 -11.47 1.75 -24.33
N PHE A 239 -10.38 1.14 -24.80
CA PHE A 239 -10.26 0.69 -26.18
C PHE A 239 -9.73 -0.75 -26.28
N VAL A 240 -10.00 -1.40 -27.41
CA VAL A 240 -9.61 -2.79 -27.68
C VAL A 240 -8.43 -2.82 -28.64
N CYS A 241 -7.49 -3.73 -28.41
CA CYS A 241 -6.36 -3.98 -29.31
C CYS A 241 -6.61 -5.22 -30.17
N THR A 242 -6.28 -5.13 -31.46
CA THR A 242 -6.42 -6.23 -32.43
C THR A 242 -5.12 -7.00 -32.66
N GLY A 243 -3.99 -6.52 -32.10
CA GLY A 243 -2.68 -7.15 -32.16
C GLY A 243 -1.75 -6.62 -33.25
N ASN A 244 -0.46 -6.74 -32.99
CA ASN A 244 0.59 -6.31 -33.91
C ASN A 244 0.56 -7.12 -35.21
N ARG A 245 0.72 -6.46 -36.33
CA ARG A 245 0.91 -7.02 -37.67
C ARG A 245 -0.32 -7.73 -38.30
N GLY A 246 -1.51 -7.20 -38.12
CA GLY A 246 -2.67 -7.64 -38.92
C GLY A 246 -3.27 -8.99 -38.51
N GLU A 247 -2.78 -9.63 -37.45
CA GLU A 247 -3.49 -10.78 -36.87
C GLU A 247 -4.61 -10.30 -35.98
N PRO A 248 -5.87 -10.58 -36.32
CA PRO A 248 -6.99 -10.10 -35.54
C PRO A 248 -7.12 -10.86 -34.23
N LEU A 249 -6.68 -10.26 -33.10
CA LEU A 249 -7.08 -10.71 -31.75
C LEU A 249 -8.61 -10.73 -31.60
N ALA A 250 -9.32 -9.97 -32.42
CA ALA A 250 -10.75 -9.79 -32.38
C ALA A 250 -11.55 -10.74 -33.26
N LYS A 251 -10.98 -11.36 -34.31
CA LYS A 251 -11.75 -12.11 -35.30
C LYS A 251 -12.52 -13.32 -34.76
N ASN A 252 -12.09 -13.88 -33.59
CA ASN A 252 -12.74 -15.03 -32.96
C ASN A 252 -12.98 -14.82 -31.45
N GLY A 253 -13.01 -13.60 -30.93
CA GLY A 253 -13.20 -13.34 -29.51
C GLY A 253 -12.03 -13.82 -28.59
N LEU A 254 -10.87 -14.08 -29.17
CA LEU A 254 -9.73 -14.73 -28.53
C LEU A 254 -9.17 -13.95 -27.32
N ALA A 255 -9.25 -12.64 -27.34
CA ALA A 255 -8.68 -11.78 -26.30
C ALA A 255 -9.66 -11.35 -25.19
N LYS A 256 -10.92 -11.81 -25.25
CA LYS A 256 -11.93 -11.51 -24.24
C LYS A 256 -11.82 -12.46 -23.07
N ILE A 257 -12.11 -11.96 -21.87
CA ILE A 257 -12.31 -12.83 -20.70
C ILE A 257 -13.61 -13.62 -20.94
N GLY A 258 -13.51 -14.93 -20.96
CA GLY A 258 -14.61 -15.87 -21.16
C GLY A 258 -14.77 -16.85 -20.01
N ASP A 259 -15.74 -17.74 -20.14
CA ASP A 259 -15.95 -18.80 -19.15
C ASP A 259 -14.71 -19.68 -19.02
N ASP A 260 -14.45 -20.19 -17.81
CA ASP A 260 -13.34 -21.08 -17.47
C ASP A 260 -11.93 -20.50 -17.69
N ASP A 261 -11.77 -19.20 -17.97
CA ASP A 261 -10.46 -18.56 -18.10
C ASP A 261 -9.79 -18.34 -16.73
N SER A 262 -8.47 -18.18 -16.74
CA SER A 262 -7.70 -17.72 -15.57
C SER A 262 -7.50 -16.22 -15.63
N CYS A 263 -7.68 -15.55 -14.50
CA CYS A 263 -7.52 -14.12 -14.32
C CYS A 263 -6.57 -13.84 -13.16
N ILE A 264 -5.56 -13.00 -13.34
CA ILE A 264 -4.70 -12.52 -12.27
C ILE A 264 -4.72 -11.00 -12.28
N CYS A 265 -5.24 -10.40 -11.21
CA CYS A 265 -5.13 -8.97 -10.98
C CYS A 265 -3.82 -8.68 -10.25
N PHE A 266 -2.90 -7.93 -10.88
CA PHE A 266 -1.57 -7.70 -10.30
C PHE A 266 -1.46 -6.45 -9.41
N ASN A 267 -2.56 -5.75 -9.14
CA ASN A 267 -2.59 -4.71 -8.11
C ASN A 267 -2.42 -5.34 -6.72
N PHE A 268 -1.52 -4.80 -5.92
CA PHE A 268 -1.39 -5.20 -4.52
C PHE A 268 -2.24 -4.34 -3.57
N ARG A 269 -2.60 -3.11 -3.94
CA ARG A 269 -3.51 -2.28 -3.14
C ARG A 269 -4.96 -2.52 -3.53
N ALA A 270 -5.77 -2.86 -2.53
CA ALA A 270 -7.12 -3.40 -2.67
C ALA A 270 -8.21 -2.38 -3.06
N ASP A 271 -8.11 -1.14 -2.57
CA ASP A 271 -9.22 -0.18 -2.53
C ASP A 271 -9.89 0.10 -3.88
N ARG A 272 -9.11 0.11 -4.96
CA ARG A 272 -9.59 0.44 -6.31
C ARG A 272 -9.82 -0.76 -7.25
N VAL A 273 -9.60 -1.98 -6.78
CA VAL A 273 -9.86 -3.19 -7.59
C VAL A 273 -11.03 -4.03 -7.11
N ARG A 274 -11.63 -3.68 -5.97
CA ARG A 274 -12.79 -4.40 -5.44
C ARG A 274 -13.97 -4.42 -6.40
N GLN A 275 -14.29 -3.29 -7.04
CA GLN A 275 -15.45 -3.20 -7.92
C GLN A 275 -15.29 -4.01 -9.20
N ILE A 276 -14.14 -3.91 -9.87
CA ILE A 276 -13.89 -4.72 -11.07
C ILE A 276 -13.81 -6.21 -10.75
N THR A 277 -13.24 -6.58 -9.58
CA THR A 277 -13.23 -7.96 -9.09
C THR A 277 -14.66 -8.48 -8.89
N ARG A 278 -15.53 -7.70 -8.23
CA ARG A 278 -16.94 -8.06 -8.07
C ARG A 278 -17.64 -8.24 -9.40
N ALA A 279 -17.44 -7.33 -10.34
CA ALA A 279 -18.07 -7.41 -11.65
C ALA A 279 -17.66 -8.68 -12.41
N LEU A 280 -16.39 -9.08 -12.36
CA LEU A 280 -15.87 -10.26 -13.04
C LEU A 280 -16.24 -11.58 -12.36
N CYS A 281 -16.21 -11.64 -11.02
CA CYS A 281 -16.30 -12.91 -10.28
C CYS A 281 -17.70 -13.29 -9.83
N ARG A 282 -18.74 -12.59 -10.24
CA ARG A 282 -20.14 -12.82 -9.80
C ARG A 282 -20.69 -14.23 -10.01
N ASN A 283 -20.19 -14.93 -11.03
CA ASN A 283 -20.57 -16.29 -11.38
C ASN A 283 -19.40 -17.28 -11.19
N SER A 284 -18.38 -16.89 -10.38
CA SER A 284 -17.12 -17.63 -10.26
C SER A 284 -16.73 -17.91 -8.80
N GLY A 285 -17.71 -18.22 -7.96
CA GLY A 285 -17.46 -18.61 -6.56
C GLY A 285 -17.12 -17.45 -5.62
N LEU A 286 -17.47 -16.21 -6.00
CA LEU A 286 -17.42 -15.11 -5.07
C LEU A 286 -18.51 -15.31 -4.02
N ASN A 287 -18.19 -16.08 -2.97
CA ASN A 287 -19.07 -16.28 -1.82
C ASN A 287 -19.03 -15.04 -0.95
N GLU A 288 -19.70 -13.99 -1.37
CA GLU A 288 -19.94 -12.83 -0.52
C GLU A 288 -20.84 -13.26 0.64
N LYS A 289 -20.26 -13.41 1.83
CA LYS A 289 -21.04 -13.57 3.07
C LYS A 289 -21.90 -12.33 3.24
N GLY A 290 -23.19 -12.44 2.93
CA GLY A 290 -24.12 -11.31 2.97
C GLY A 290 -25.05 -11.20 1.75
N GLY A 291 -24.81 -11.98 0.69
CA GLY A 291 -25.73 -12.05 -0.46
C GLY A 291 -25.96 -10.69 -1.15
N ASN A 292 -27.20 -10.46 -1.58
CA ASN A 292 -27.63 -9.24 -2.28
C ASN A 292 -27.64 -7.97 -1.38
N ASP A 293 -27.33 -8.10 -0.08
CA ASP A 293 -27.41 -6.99 0.89
C ASP A 293 -26.15 -6.10 0.93
N LEU A 294 -25.17 -6.36 0.06
CA LEU A 294 -24.00 -5.47 -0.02
C LEU A 294 -24.40 -4.14 -0.65
N PRO A 295 -24.00 -3.02 -0.03
CA PRO A 295 -24.31 -1.70 -0.56
C PRO A 295 -23.86 -1.57 -2.02
N GLY A 296 -24.82 -1.30 -2.95
CA GLY A 296 -24.58 -1.14 -4.39
C GLY A 296 -24.65 -2.43 -5.22
N ALA A 297 -25.08 -3.57 -4.67
CA ALA A 297 -25.28 -4.80 -5.46
C ALA A 297 -26.38 -4.65 -6.50
N ALA A 298 -27.49 -4.00 -6.16
CA ALA A 298 -28.59 -3.73 -7.08
C ALA A 298 -28.15 -2.82 -8.24
N ASP A 299 -27.36 -1.79 -7.96
CA ASP A 299 -26.82 -0.87 -8.98
C ASP A 299 -25.85 -1.60 -9.94
N LEU A 300 -25.05 -2.52 -9.39
CA LEU A 300 -24.18 -3.35 -10.22
C LEU A 300 -25.00 -4.25 -11.15
N ASP A 301 -26.06 -4.90 -10.66
CA ASP A 301 -26.92 -5.78 -11.46
C ASP A 301 -27.69 -5.00 -12.54
N ALA A 302 -28.10 -3.78 -12.24
CA ALA A 302 -28.73 -2.90 -13.22
C ALA A 302 -27.76 -2.44 -14.32
N THR A 303 -26.50 -2.19 -13.98
CA THR A 303 -25.50 -1.63 -14.91
C THR A 303 -24.78 -2.73 -15.71
N ILE A 304 -24.38 -3.81 -15.04
CA ILE A 304 -23.74 -4.98 -15.65
C ILE A 304 -24.60 -6.20 -15.33
N PRO A 305 -25.49 -6.64 -16.21
CA PRO A 305 -26.36 -7.78 -15.95
C PRO A 305 -25.58 -9.08 -15.66
N ARG A 306 -26.04 -9.84 -14.67
CA ARG A 306 -25.36 -11.07 -14.20
C ARG A 306 -25.19 -12.13 -15.30
N ASN A 307 -26.10 -12.22 -16.26
CA ASN A 307 -26.01 -13.13 -17.41
C ASN A 307 -24.88 -12.82 -18.39
N ARG A 308 -24.25 -11.64 -18.27
CA ARG A 308 -23.05 -11.26 -19.04
C ARG A 308 -21.74 -11.55 -18.32
N ALA A 309 -21.79 -11.93 -17.04
CA ALA A 309 -20.58 -12.21 -16.28
C ALA A 309 -20.04 -13.60 -16.64
N PRO A 310 -18.72 -13.74 -16.85
CA PRO A 310 -18.06 -15.00 -17.08
C PRO A 310 -18.32 -15.98 -15.95
N LYS A 311 -18.35 -17.27 -16.28
CA LYS A 311 -18.57 -18.37 -15.31
C LYS A 311 -17.26 -19.09 -15.03
N ASN A 312 -17.13 -19.63 -13.81
CA ASN A 312 -16.02 -20.49 -13.39
C ASN A 312 -14.63 -19.89 -13.62
N LEU A 313 -14.48 -18.56 -13.50
CA LEU A 313 -13.15 -17.95 -13.59
C LEU A 313 -12.23 -18.47 -12.48
N LYS A 314 -11.02 -18.85 -12.84
CA LYS A 314 -9.93 -19.03 -11.87
C LYS A 314 -9.31 -17.66 -11.59
N TYR A 315 -9.91 -16.92 -10.68
CA TYR A 315 -9.48 -15.55 -10.37
C TYR A 315 -8.49 -15.55 -9.21
N VAL A 316 -7.38 -14.85 -9.38
CA VAL A 316 -6.33 -14.69 -8.37
C VAL A 316 -6.17 -13.21 -8.03
N CYS A 317 -6.21 -12.91 -6.74
CA CYS A 317 -5.88 -11.61 -6.17
C CYS A 317 -4.41 -11.58 -5.77
N MET A 318 -3.71 -10.49 -6.05
CA MET A 318 -2.33 -10.34 -5.58
C MET A 318 -2.25 -10.25 -4.05
N THR A 319 -3.18 -9.51 -3.45
CA THR A 319 -3.39 -9.40 -2.00
C THR A 319 -4.85 -9.67 -1.67
N ARG A 320 -5.22 -9.71 -0.40
CA ARG A 320 -6.63 -9.84 -0.01
C ARG A 320 -7.39 -8.54 -0.29
N TYR A 321 -8.25 -8.51 -1.30
CA TYR A 321 -8.99 -7.30 -1.69
C TYR A 321 -10.18 -6.99 -0.80
N ASP A 322 -10.83 -8.00 -0.25
CA ASP A 322 -11.92 -7.84 0.72
C ASP A 322 -11.92 -9.05 1.67
N LYS A 323 -12.30 -8.82 2.93
CA LYS A 323 -12.41 -9.90 3.94
C LYS A 323 -13.48 -10.94 3.60
N ASN A 324 -14.47 -10.53 2.79
CA ASN A 324 -15.58 -11.37 2.37
C ASN A 324 -15.33 -12.08 1.03
N PHE A 325 -14.22 -11.81 0.33
CA PHE A 325 -13.87 -12.49 -0.90
C PHE A 325 -13.18 -13.82 -0.59
N ASP A 326 -13.82 -14.92 -1.01
CA ASP A 326 -13.23 -16.27 -0.94
C ASP A 326 -12.50 -16.58 -2.25
N LEU A 327 -11.53 -15.75 -2.58
CA LEU A 327 -10.70 -15.84 -3.77
C LEU A 327 -9.26 -16.19 -3.40
N PRO A 328 -8.55 -16.98 -4.22
CA PRO A 328 -7.13 -17.24 -4.05
C PRO A 328 -6.30 -15.95 -3.98
N VAL A 329 -5.39 -15.89 -3.01
CA VAL A 329 -4.54 -14.73 -2.73
C VAL A 329 -3.07 -15.13 -2.80
N VAL A 330 -2.23 -14.36 -3.51
CA VAL A 330 -0.78 -14.60 -3.59
C VAL A 330 -0.11 -14.18 -2.29
N ILE A 331 -0.38 -12.95 -1.83
CA ILE A 331 0.15 -12.47 -0.57
C ILE A 331 -1.00 -12.32 0.43
N PRO A 332 -1.16 -13.25 1.39
CA PRO A 332 -2.11 -13.08 2.48
C PRO A 332 -1.66 -11.95 3.39
N PRO A 333 -2.60 -11.32 4.13
CA PRO A 333 -2.26 -10.36 5.17
C PRO A 333 -1.23 -10.93 6.11
N GLU A 334 -0.23 -10.14 6.48
CA GLU A 334 0.80 -10.59 7.41
C GLU A 334 0.19 -10.79 8.81
N SER A 335 0.56 -11.89 9.44
CA SER A 335 0.18 -12.15 10.83
C SER A 335 1.03 -11.28 11.75
N MET A 336 0.41 -10.36 12.46
CA MET A 336 1.04 -9.56 13.51
C MET A 336 1.03 -10.27 14.86
N SER A 337 1.33 -11.57 14.85
CA SER A 337 1.56 -12.34 16.07
C SER A 337 2.95 -12.05 16.67
N ASN A 338 3.06 -12.28 17.98
CA ASN A 338 4.32 -12.13 18.74
C ASN A 338 4.94 -10.72 18.64
N ILE A 339 4.09 -9.70 18.58
CA ILE A 339 4.50 -8.30 18.68
C ILE A 339 4.75 -7.93 20.16
N LEU A 340 5.38 -6.79 20.41
CA LEU A 340 5.69 -6.34 21.77
C LEU A 340 4.47 -6.32 22.69
N ALA A 341 3.31 -5.89 22.19
CA ALA A 341 2.04 -5.89 22.94
C ALA A 341 1.61 -7.31 23.36
N ASN A 342 1.77 -8.32 22.47
CA ASN A 342 1.52 -9.73 22.83
C ASN A 342 2.47 -10.21 23.94
N VAL A 343 3.76 -9.90 23.82
CA VAL A 343 4.79 -10.31 24.79
C VAL A 343 4.50 -9.69 26.16
N MET A 344 4.24 -8.39 26.21
CA MET A 344 3.92 -7.70 27.47
C MET A 344 2.63 -8.27 28.10
N GLY A 345 1.57 -8.45 27.32
CA GLY A 345 0.31 -9.04 27.80
C GLY A 345 0.50 -10.47 28.32
N GLY A 346 1.25 -11.30 27.62
CA GLY A 346 1.58 -12.68 28.04
C GLY A 346 2.41 -12.76 29.33
N LEU A 347 3.18 -11.71 29.63
CA LEU A 347 3.97 -11.56 30.86
C LEU A 347 3.21 -10.82 31.98
N ASN A 348 1.93 -10.50 31.78
CA ASN A 348 1.10 -9.71 32.69
C ASN A 348 1.73 -8.34 33.06
N MET A 349 2.49 -7.76 32.13
CA MET A 349 3.09 -6.45 32.32
C MET A 349 2.06 -5.33 32.08
N ARG A 350 2.04 -4.35 32.98
CA ARG A 350 1.26 -3.13 32.76
C ARG A 350 2.08 -2.15 31.93
N ASN A 351 1.47 -1.65 30.85
CA ASN A 351 2.12 -0.67 30.00
C ASN A 351 1.22 0.51 29.69
N LEU A 352 1.83 1.70 29.59
CA LEU A 352 1.17 2.95 29.29
C LEU A 352 1.60 3.46 27.91
N ARG A 353 0.63 3.90 27.10
CA ARG A 353 0.84 4.60 25.83
C ARG A 353 0.48 6.06 25.99
N VAL A 354 1.40 6.97 25.68
CA VAL A 354 1.19 8.41 25.82
C VAL A 354 1.55 9.12 24.53
N ALA A 355 0.64 9.92 24.01
CA ALA A 355 0.90 10.83 22.90
C ALA A 355 -0.15 11.93 22.82
N GLU A 356 0.16 12.98 22.10
CA GLU A 356 -0.85 13.93 21.70
C GLU A 356 -1.63 13.47 20.46
N THR A 357 -2.77 14.09 20.14
CA THR A 357 -3.75 13.65 19.12
C THR A 357 -3.10 13.21 17.81
N GLU A 358 -2.15 13.98 17.29
CA GLU A 358 -1.51 13.71 15.98
C GLU A 358 -0.70 12.42 15.95
N LYS A 359 -0.21 11.97 17.09
CA LYS A 359 0.64 10.77 17.19
C LYS A 359 0.05 9.67 18.07
N TYR A 360 -1.21 9.82 18.48
CA TYR A 360 -1.88 8.81 19.29
C TYR A 360 -2.03 7.46 18.57
N ALA A 361 -2.48 7.49 17.32
CA ALA A 361 -2.58 6.28 16.51
C ALA A 361 -1.23 5.59 16.30
N HIS A 362 -0.13 6.34 16.30
CA HIS A 362 1.21 5.80 16.10
C HIS A 362 1.65 4.92 17.28
N VAL A 363 1.46 5.38 18.53
CA VAL A 363 1.82 4.59 19.73
C VAL A 363 0.76 3.54 20.11
N THR A 364 -0.40 3.52 19.45
CA THR A 364 -1.49 2.56 19.66
C THR A 364 -1.70 1.66 18.45
N TYR A 365 -2.50 2.08 17.50
CA TYR A 365 -2.89 1.29 16.32
C TYR A 365 -1.70 0.73 15.53
N PHE A 366 -0.77 1.61 15.09
CA PHE A 366 0.38 1.18 14.29
C PHE A 366 1.38 0.36 15.12
N PHE A 367 1.66 0.78 16.34
CA PHE A 367 2.54 0.05 17.25
C PHE A 367 1.98 -1.33 17.62
N ASN A 368 0.67 -1.48 17.63
CA ASN A 368 -0.04 -2.73 17.88
C ASN A 368 -0.32 -3.55 16.61
N GLY A 369 0.40 -3.28 15.51
CA GLY A 369 0.28 -4.07 14.29
C GLY A 369 -1.07 -3.94 13.58
N GLY A 370 -1.74 -2.77 13.69
CA GLY A 370 -3.04 -2.51 13.08
C GLY A 370 -4.24 -2.98 13.92
N VAL A 371 -4.03 -3.25 15.20
CA VAL A 371 -5.10 -3.63 16.15
C VAL A 371 -5.53 -2.41 16.94
N GLU A 372 -6.82 -2.02 16.82
CA GLU A 372 -7.38 -0.86 17.51
C GLU A 372 -7.59 -1.12 19.01
N GLN A 373 -8.01 -2.33 19.36
CA GLN A 373 -8.29 -2.70 20.73
C GLN A 373 -7.00 -2.73 21.58
N PRO A 374 -7.04 -2.19 22.82
CA PRO A 374 -5.93 -2.34 23.75
C PRO A 374 -5.61 -3.82 24.04
N PHE A 375 -4.34 -4.13 24.11
CA PHE A 375 -3.88 -5.45 24.56
C PHE A 375 -3.97 -5.60 26.09
N PRO A 376 -3.95 -6.81 26.64
CA PRO A 376 -3.96 -7.03 28.09
C PRO A 376 -2.85 -6.23 28.78
N GLY A 377 -3.20 -5.47 29.83
CA GLY A 377 -2.28 -4.61 30.58
C GLY A 377 -1.92 -3.28 29.91
N GLU A 378 -2.51 -2.95 28.74
CA GLU A 378 -2.29 -1.70 28.03
C GLU A 378 -3.28 -0.61 28.48
N GLU A 379 -2.74 0.50 28.95
CA GLU A 379 -3.48 1.73 29.25
C GLU A 379 -3.04 2.86 28.32
N ARG A 380 -3.92 3.84 28.07
CA ARG A 380 -3.70 4.87 27.07
C ARG A 380 -4.04 6.26 27.62
N VAL A 381 -3.13 7.22 27.41
CA VAL A 381 -3.34 8.64 27.71
C VAL A 381 -3.24 9.44 26.42
N LEU A 382 -4.34 10.07 26.04
CA LEU A 382 -4.42 11.00 24.92
C LEU A 382 -4.37 12.43 25.42
N VAL A 383 -3.34 13.17 25.03
CA VAL A 383 -3.25 14.61 25.25
C VAL A 383 -3.77 15.33 24.00
N GLN A 384 -4.68 16.29 24.17
CA GLN A 384 -5.23 16.98 23.00
C GLN A 384 -4.19 17.90 22.36
N SER A 385 -3.99 17.78 21.06
CA SER A 385 -3.15 18.71 20.29
C SER A 385 -3.81 20.11 20.22
N PRO A 386 -3.03 21.18 20.14
CA PRO A 386 -3.59 22.53 20.06
C PRO A 386 -4.38 22.72 18.75
N LYS A 387 -5.54 23.41 18.86
CA LYS A 387 -6.40 23.72 17.71
C LYS A 387 -5.86 24.95 16.94
N VAL A 388 -4.82 24.74 16.15
CA VAL A 388 -4.23 25.77 15.27
C VAL A 388 -4.29 25.32 13.82
N ALA A 389 -4.21 26.24 12.88
CA ALA A 389 -4.26 25.91 11.45
C ALA A 389 -3.02 25.12 11.00
N THR A 390 -1.84 25.49 11.51
CA THR A 390 -0.57 24.80 11.30
C THR A 390 0.26 24.88 12.57
N TYR A 391 1.07 23.87 12.87
CA TYR A 391 1.78 23.77 14.15
C TYR A 391 3.00 24.69 14.28
N ASP A 392 3.45 25.32 13.21
CA ASP A 392 4.43 26.42 13.29
C ASP A 392 3.90 27.64 14.06
N LEU A 393 2.59 27.80 14.16
CA LEU A 393 1.95 28.87 14.98
C LEU A 393 2.01 28.57 16.48
N LYS A 394 2.22 27.31 16.88
CA LYS A 394 2.37 26.86 18.26
C LYS A 394 3.36 25.70 18.35
N PRO A 395 4.68 25.96 18.19
CA PRO A 395 5.70 24.91 18.07
C PRO A 395 5.84 24.01 19.31
N GLU A 396 5.54 24.52 20.49
CA GLU A 396 5.50 23.75 21.74
C GLU A 396 4.42 22.67 21.75
N MET A 397 3.41 22.81 20.89
CA MET A 397 2.28 21.87 20.79
C MET A 397 1.71 21.52 22.18
N SER A 398 1.59 20.24 22.51
CA SER A 398 1.16 19.77 23.84
C SER A 398 2.25 18.98 24.55
N ALA A 399 3.51 19.19 24.21
CA ALA A 399 4.64 18.44 24.75
C ALA A 399 4.71 18.46 26.30
N ALA A 400 4.45 19.60 26.93
CA ALA A 400 4.43 19.73 28.39
C ALA A 400 3.40 18.79 29.04
N GLY A 401 2.18 18.71 28.48
CA GLY A 401 1.15 17.79 28.98
C GLY A 401 1.50 16.32 28.76
N VAL A 402 2.19 16.00 27.67
CA VAL A 402 2.73 14.65 27.41
C VAL A 402 3.79 14.30 28.45
N ALA A 403 4.74 15.21 28.71
CA ALA A 403 5.79 15.00 29.72
C ALA A 403 5.20 14.85 31.13
N GLU A 404 4.24 15.70 31.53
CA GLU A 404 3.53 15.62 32.81
C GLU A 404 2.88 14.25 33.02
N ALA A 405 2.20 13.72 32.00
CA ALA A 405 1.57 12.39 32.05
C ALA A 405 2.62 11.27 32.27
N VAL A 406 3.78 11.35 31.60
CA VAL A 406 4.88 10.38 31.76
C VAL A 406 5.51 10.50 33.16
N VAL A 407 5.84 11.71 33.60
CA VAL A 407 6.43 11.98 34.94
C VAL A 407 5.51 11.45 36.04
N LYS A 408 4.20 11.76 35.95
CA LYS A 408 3.21 11.24 36.90
C LYS A 408 3.21 9.70 36.93
N ALA A 409 3.11 9.07 35.75
CA ALA A 409 3.07 7.61 35.64
C ALA A 409 4.34 6.94 36.16
N THR A 410 5.49 7.58 35.96
CA THR A 410 6.81 7.12 36.48
C THR A 410 6.82 7.18 38.00
N ASN A 411 6.43 8.31 38.59
CA ASN A 411 6.41 8.51 40.05
C ASN A 411 5.37 7.60 40.74
N ASP A 412 4.24 7.32 40.11
CA ASP A 412 3.21 6.41 40.62
C ASP A 412 3.70 4.95 40.67
N GLY A 413 4.74 4.57 39.94
CA GLY A 413 5.37 3.26 39.95
C GLY A 413 4.47 2.08 39.50
N THR A 414 3.33 2.36 38.88
CA THR A 414 2.29 1.37 38.55
C THR A 414 2.55 0.61 37.25
N PHE A 415 3.34 1.17 36.33
CA PHE A 415 3.61 0.58 35.02
C PHE A 415 5.00 -0.08 34.97
N ASP A 416 5.07 -1.17 34.21
CA ASP A 416 6.36 -1.83 33.90
C ASP A 416 7.04 -1.15 32.70
N VAL A 417 6.23 -0.68 31.73
CA VAL A 417 6.71 -0.03 30.51
C VAL A 417 5.85 1.20 30.20
N ILE A 418 6.50 2.30 29.82
CA ILE A 418 5.83 3.49 29.29
C ILE A 418 6.36 3.74 27.89
N ILE A 419 5.46 3.90 26.90
CA ILE A 419 5.81 4.24 25.52
C ILE A 419 5.18 5.58 25.21
N VAL A 420 6.03 6.56 24.89
CA VAL A 420 5.63 7.94 24.64
C VAL A 420 6.16 8.45 23.32
N ASN A 421 5.35 9.24 22.62
CA ASN A 421 5.76 9.94 21.40
C ASN A 421 5.62 11.45 21.57
N PHE A 422 6.68 12.18 21.22
CA PHE A 422 6.68 13.63 21.07
C PHE A 422 6.53 13.99 19.59
N ALA A 423 5.43 14.64 19.23
CA ALA A 423 5.06 14.93 17.85
C ALA A 423 5.79 16.14 17.24
N ASN A 424 6.41 16.97 18.08
CA ASN A 424 6.80 18.33 17.75
C ASN A 424 7.73 18.47 16.54
N ALA A 425 8.84 17.73 16.50
CA ALA A 425 9.82 17.90 15.44
C ALA A 425 9.28 17.44 14.08
N ASP A 426 8.41 16.41 14.05
CA ASP A 426 7.74 15.97 12.84
C ASP A 426 6.68 16.98 12.37
N MET A 427 5.70 17.27 13.24
CA MET A 427 4.54 18.08 12.87
C MET A 427 4.91 19.53 12.53
N VAL A 428 5.81 20.14 13.30
CA VAL A 428 6.31 21.50 13.01
C VAL A 428 7.26 21.48 11.80
N GLY A 429 8.08 20.42 11.68
CA GLY A 429 8.99 20.22 10.54
C GLY A 429 8.28 20.19 9.20
N HIS A 430 7.07 19.66 9.13
CA HIS A 430 6.23 19.67 7.92
C HIS A 430 5.91 21.08 7.40
N SER A 431 6.00 22.12 8.24
CA SER A 431 5.82 23.50 7.80
C SER A 431 6.97 24.03 6.91
N GLY A 432 8.14 23.40 6.97
CA GLY A 432 9.36 23.84 6.30
C GLY A 432 9.98 25.11 6.90
N LYS A 433 9.53 25.55 8.08
CA LYS A 433 9.99 26.79 8.75
C LYS A 433 11.03 26.46 9.82
N ILE A 434 12.24 26.97 9.67
CA ILE A 434 13.39 26.65 10.56
C ILE A 434 13.16 27.12 11.99
N GLU A 435 12.82 28.40 12.20
CA GLU A 435 12.69 28.99 13.54
C GLU A 435 11.65 28.31 14.42
N PRO A 436 10.41 28.05 13.94
CA PRO A 436 9.45 27.27 14.71
C PRO A 436 9.94 25.86 15.01
N THR A 437 10.63 25.20 14.07
CA THR A 437 11.13 23.83 14.27
C THR A 437 12.25 23.81 15.31
N ILE A 438 13.14 24.82 15.36
CA ILE A 438 14.13 24.97 16.44
C ILE A 438 13.41 25.03 17.78
N LYS A 439 12.40 25.90 17.93
CA LYS A 439 11.62 26.03 19.16
C LYS A 439 10.93 24.72 19.57
N ALA A 440 10.40 23.98 18.60
CA ALA A 440 9.81 22.67 18.83
C ALA A 440 10.83 21.67 19.42
N VAL A 441 12.03 21.62 18.86
CA VAL A 441 13.13 20.76 19.33
C VAL A 441 13.57 21.16 20.74
N GLU A 442 13.73 22.45 21.02
CA GLU A 442 14.11 22.96 22.36
C GLU A 442 13.06 22.65 23.42
N THR A 443 11.77 22.71 23.05
CA THR A 443 10.67 22.34 23.95
C THR A 443 10.73 20.86 24.31
N VAL A 444 10.96 20.00 23.34
CA VAL A 444 11.09 18.55 23.58
C VAL A 444 12.31 18.24 24.44
N ASP A 445 13.45 18.92 24.23
CA ASP A 445 14.64 18.75 25.07
C ASP A 445 14.38 19.10 26.54
N ALA A 446 13.62 20.16 26.81
CA ALA A 446 13.21 20.49 28.18
C ALA A 446 12.35 19.37 28.81
N CYS A 447 11.37 18.85 28.04
CA CYS A 447 10.51 17.73 28.48
C CYS A 447 11.33 16.46 28.76
N LEU A 448 12.34 16.17 27.95
CA LEU A 448 13.28 15.06 28.21
C LEU A 448 13.96 15.18 29.57
N GLY A 449 14.39 16.41 29.91
CA GLY A 449 15.03 16.68 31.20
C GLY A 449 14.11 16.47 32.40
N GLU A 450 12.81 16.72 32.25
CA GLU A 450 11.81 16.46 33.30
C GLU A 450 11.56 14.95 33.48
N ILE A 451 11.42 14.22 32.37
CA ILE A 451 11.21 12.76 32.41
C ILE A 451 12.42 12.05 32.99
N GLU A 452 13.63 12.47 32.63
CA GLU A 452 14.86 11.87 33.14
C GLU A 452 15.02 12.04 34.65
N LYS A 453 14.58 13.19 35.20
CA LYS A 453 14.62 13.45 36.64
C LYS A 453 13.64 12.59 37.44
N ALA A 454 12.51 12.24 36.87
CA ALA A 454 11.50 11.40 37.48
C ALA A 454 11.95 9.92 37.55
#